data_63bb1341467e98eed954ab8e914f9468
#
_entry.id   63bb1341467e98eed954ab8e914f9468
#
_cell.length_a   1.000
_cell.length_b   1.000
_cell.length_c   1.000
_cell.angle_alpha   90.00
_cell.angle_beta   90.00
_cell.angle_gamma   90.00
#
_symmetry.space_group_name_H-M   'P 1'
#
loop_
_entity.id
_entity.type
_entity.pdbx_description
1 polymer ?
#
loop_
_entity_poly.entity_id
_entity_poly.type
_entity_poly.pdbx_seq_one_letter_code
_entity_poly.pdbx_strand_id
1 'polypeptide(L)'
;MILEIDGGHTGIRFSACHFIPMHEKCSRLHGHTYIVRLRLEGEIDEESGMVMDFVVLKKKLRSMIDEMDHMILLPSRSKIVKITKSDNHLEVQSCNKKYVFPLEDVVLLDVTTTTAEEMSKLMVERLAKDIDLPKNVRSISVGLDEERGQTAWYTKVL
;
A
#
# COMPACT_ATOMS: atom_id res chain seq x y z
N MET A 1 -5.71 -7.28 -22.89
CA MET A 1 -5.25 -5.85 -22.87
C MET A 1 -4.77 -5.48 -21.49
N ILE A 2 -3.83 -4.56 -21.36
CA ILE A 2 -3.37 -4.05 -20.05
C ILE A 2 -3.72 -2.56 -19.97
N LEU A 3 -4.47 -2.19 -18.93
CA LEU A 3 -4.63 -0.81 -18.47
C LEU A 3 -3.56 -0.52 -17.44
N GLU A 4 -2.90 0.65 -17.53
CA GLU A 4 -1.94 1.07 -16.51
C GLU A 4 -2.23 2.50 -16.01
N ILE A 5 -2.13 2.69 -14.71
CA ILE A 5 -2.06 4.00 -14.06
C ILE A 5 -0.66 4.13 -13.44
N ASP A 6 0.12 5.07 -13.95
CA ASP A 6 1.41 5.45 -13.39
C ASP A 6 1.22 6.58 -12.37
N GLY A 7 1.37 6.25 -11.10
CA GLY A 7 1.23 7.22 -10.02
C GLY A 7 2.26 8.33 -10.03
N GLY A 8 3.44 8.08 -10.61
CA GLY A 8 4.48 9.09 -10.76
C GLY A 8 4.05 10.24 -11.68
N HIS A 9 3.27 9.95 -12.73
CA HIS A 9 2.72 10.94 -13.65
C HIS A 9 1.35 11.47 -13.22
N THR A 10 0.52 10.63 -12.57
CA THR A 10 -0.85 11.00 -12.17
C THR A 10 -0.95 11.62 -10.77
N GLY A 11 0.17 11.73 -10.04
CA GLY A 11 0.22 12.25 -8.68
C GLY A 11 -0.41 11.32 -7.64
N ILE A 12 -0.52 10.02 -7.93
CA ILE A 12 -1.00 9.02 -6.95
C ILE A 12 0.19 8.54 -6.13
N ARG A 13 0.49 9.30 -5.08
CA ARG A 13 1.62 9.12 -4.19
C ARG A 13 1.25 9.55 -2.78
N PHE A 14 1.94 9.01 -1.78
CA PHE A 14 1.80 9.38 -0.38
C PHE A 14 3.16 9.37 0.32
N SER A 15 3.33 10.18 1.36
CA SER A 15 4.51 10.21 2.20
C SER A 15 4.22 9.53 3.52
N ALA A 16 5.06 8.59 3.93
CA ALA A 16 4.86 7.88 5.18
C ALA A 16 6.19 7.46 5.81
N CYS A 17 6.16 7.24 7.12
CA CYS A 17 7.30 6.70 7.88
C CYS A 17 7.08 5.22 8.17
N HIS A 18 8.18 4.47 8.20
CA HIS A 18 8.19 3.08 8.64
C HIS A 18 9.58 2.64 9.16
N PHE A 19 9.69 1.40 9.55
CA PHE A 19 10.96 0.72 9.78
C PHE A 19 10.82 -0.78 9.48
N ILE A 20 11.92 -1.40 9.03
CA ILE A 20 11.98 -2.85 8.75
C ILE A 20 12.80 -3.51 9.84
N PRO A 21 12.19 -4.28 10.77
CA PRO A 21 12.92 -4.99 11.82
C PRO A 21 14.02 -5.88 11.23
N MET A 22 15.13 -6.01 11.95
CA MET A 22 16.28 -6.86 11.58
C MET A 22 17.05 -6.43 10.31
N HIS A 23 16.64 -5.36 9.61
CA HIS A 23 17.41 -4.79 8.51
C HIS A 23 18.46 -3.81 9.05
N GLU A 24 19.66 -3.80 8.44
CA GLU A 24 20.78 -2.98 8.95
C GLU A 24 20.45 -1.48 9.02
N LYS A 25 20.12 -0.85 7.90
CA LYS A 25 19.77 0.59 7.83
C LYS A 25 18.30 0.85 8.09
N CYS A 26 17.44 0.07 7.44
CA CYS A 26 15.99 0.31 7.47
C CYS A 26 15.33 -0.09 8.80
N SER A 27 16.08 -0.65 9.77
CA SER A 27 15.60 -0.83 11.14
C SER A 27 15.45 0.48 11.91
N ARG A 28 15.97 1.59 11.37
CA ARG A 28 15.75 2.95 11.89
C ARG A 28 14.44 3.47 11.32
N LEU A 29 13.71 4.26 12.12
CA LEU A 29 12.54 4.98 11.62
C LEU A 29 12.99 5.93 10.50
N HIS A 30 12.39 5.80 9.33
CA HIS A 30 12.68 6.59 8.15
C HIS A 30 11.41 6.72 7.30
N GLY A 31 11.44 7.55 6.29
CA GLY A 31 10.27 7.80 5.45
C GLY A 31 10.60 7.80 3.96
N HIS A 32 9.56 7.57 3.19
CA HIS A 32 9.57 7.60 1.73
C HIS A 32 8.41 8.42 1.20
N THR A 33 8.55 8.88 -0.04
CA THR A 33 7.42 9.29 -0.88
C THR A 33 7.09 8.13 -1.79
N TYR A 34 6.15 7.31 -1.35
CA TYR A 34 5.68 6.14 -2.09
C TYR A 34 4.94 6.56 -3.36
N ILE A 35 5.22 5.90 -4.48
CA ILE A 35 4.48 6.05 -5.73
C ILE A 35 3.68 4.78 -5.99
N VAL A 36 2.38 4.91 -6.21
CA VAL A 36 1.49 3.76 -6.44
C VAL A 36 1.17 3.63 -7.92
N ARG A 37 1.40 2.44 -8.46
CA ARG A 37 1.09 2.04 -9.82
C ARG A 37 0.00 0.98 -9.81
N LEU A 38 -0.89 1.02 -10.78
CA LEU A 38 -1.94 0.00 -10.93
C LEU A 38 -1.93 -0.53 -12.36
N ARG A 39 -2.08 -1.86 -12.50
CA ARG A 39 -2.37 -2.52 -13.76
C ARG A 39 -3.60 -3.39 -13.63
N LEU A 40 -4.46 -3.34 -14.64
CA LEU A 40 -5.54 -4.30 -14.85
C LEU A 40 -5.29 -5.03 -16.17
N GLU A 41 -5.40 -6.34 -16.16
CA GLU A 41 -5.44 -7.15 -17.36
C GLU A 41 -6.84 -7.67 -17.61
N GLY A 42 -7.33 -7.51 -18.83
CA GLY A 42 -8.67 -7.93 -19.20
C GLY A 42 -8.96 -7.79 -20.68
N GLU A 43 -10.19 -8.11 -21.05
CA GLU A 43 -10.70 -7.90 -22.41
C GLU A 43 -11.46 -6.57 -22.47
N ILE A 44 -11.60 -6.04 -23.67
CA ILE A 44 -12.47 -4.89 -23.93
C ILE A 44 -13.92 -5.37 -23.85
N ASP A 45 -14.71 -4.70 -23.02
CA ASP A 45 -16.15 -4.88 -23.01
C ASP A 45 -16.76 -4.30 -24.29
N GLU A 46 -17.58 -5.08 -24.99
CA GLU A 46 -18.10 -4.72 -26.30
C GLU A 46 -19.07 -3.53 -26.26
N GLU A 47 -19.79 -3.35 -25.17
CA GLU A 47 -20.78 -2.28 -25.04
C GLU A 47 -20.11 -0.94 -24.70
N SER A 48 -19.19 -0.92 -23.74
CA SER A 48 -18.51 0.28 -23.28
C SER A 48 -17.26 0.63 -24.08
N GLY A 49 -16.66 -0.35 -24.78
CA GLY A 49 -15.37 -0.20 -25.47
C GLY A 49 -14.18 -0.07 -24.51
N MET A 50 -14.34 -0.41 -23.20
CA MET A 50 -13.33 -0.25 -22.18
C MET A 50 -13.02 -1.56 -21.47
N VAL A 51 -11.82 -1.70 -20.91
CA VAL A 51 -11.53 -2.72 -19.90
C VAL A 51 -12.15 -2.30 -18.57
N MET A 52 -11.93 -1.05 -18.20
CA MET A 52 -12.52 -0.39 -17.02
C MET A 52 -12.29 1.12 -17.09
N ASP A 53 -13.15 1.90 -16.41
CA ASP A 53 -13.03 3.35 -16.33
C ASP A 53 -11.87 3.78 -15.42
N PHE A 54 -10.93 4.57 -15.97
CA PHE A 54 -9.81 5.16 -15.24
C PHE A 54 -10.23 6.10 -14.11
N VAL A 55 -11.40 6.75 -14.21
CA VAL A 55 -11.88 7.67 -13.18
C VAL A 55 -12.21 6.91 -11.90
N VAL A 56 -12.88 5.77 -12.03
CA VAL A 56 -13.23 4.88 -10.91
C VAL A 56 -11.95 4.36 -10.24
N LEU A 57 -11.00 3.87 -11.03
CA LEU A 57 -9.74 3.35 -10.55
C LEU A 57 -8.93 4.39 -9.78
N LYS A 58 -8.75 5.59 -10.37
CA LYS A 58 -7.99 6.68 -9.72
C LYS A 58 -8.64 7.15 -8.43
N LYS A 59 -9.98 7.21 -8.38
CA LYS A 59 -10.71 7.60 -7.16
C LYS A 59 -10.46 6.61 -6.03
N LYS A 60 -10.52 5.31 -6.31
CA LYS A 60 -10.29 4.25 -5.32
C LYS A 60 -8.85 4.22 -4.83
N LEU A 61 -7.88 4.35 -5.75
CA LEU A 61 -6.47 4.45 -5.38
C LEU A 61 -6.21 5.64 -4.45
N ARG A 62 -6.71 6.82 -4.78
CA ARG A 62 -6.55 8.02 -3.93
C ARG A 62 -7.14 7.82 -2.56
N SER A 63 -8.39 7.35 -2.47
CA SER A 63 -9.02 7.08 -1.16
C SER A 63 -8.22 6.12 -0.30
N MET A 64 -7.60 5.09 -0.90
CA MET A 64 -6.79 4.12 -0.16
C MET A 64 -5.46 4.73 0.33
N ILE A 65 -4.79 5.54 -0.49
CA ILE A 65 -3.50 6.14 -0.10
C ILE A 65 -3.67 7.30 0.89
N ASP A 66 -4.80 8.02 0.85
CA ASP A 66 -5.10 9.10 1.78
C ASP A 66 -5.11 8.60 3.24
N GLU A 67 -5.46 7.33 3.48
CA GLU A 67 -5.41 6.72 4.81
C GLU A 67 -3.97 6.55 5.35
N MET A 68 -2.97 6.51 4.46
CA MET A 68 -1.57 6.27 4.80
C MET A 68 -0.71 7.52 4.67
N ASP A 69 -1.25 8.58 4.05
CA ASP A 69 -0.47 9.79 3.78
C ASP A 69 -0.16 10.56 5.06
N HIS A 70 1.12 10.91 5.26
CA HIS A 70 1.69 11.54 6.46
C HIS A 70 1.56 10.72 7.75
N MET A 71 1.45 9.39 7.64
CA MET A 71 1.29 8.48 8.78
C MET A 71 2.55 7.67 9.07
N ILE A 72 2.61 7.11 10.26
CA ILE A 72 3.58 6.09 10.66
C ILE A 72 2.93 4.73 10.40
N LEU A 73 3.52 3.94 9.51
CA LEU A 73 3.01 2.63 9.14
C LEU A 73 3.63 1.54 10.03
N LEU A 74 2.79 0.79 10.72
CA LEU A 74 3.22 -0.30 11.59
C LEU A 74 2.56 -1.63 11.21
N PRO A 75 3.32 -2.76 11.27
CA PRO A 75 2.80 -4.08 10.91
C PRO A 75 2.04 -4.71 12.09
N SER A 76 0.72 -4.86 11.98
CA SER A 76 -0.11 -5.42 13.06
C SER A 76 0.08 -6.92 13.29
N ARG A 77 0.59 -7.66 12.29
CA ARG A 77 0.82 -9.11 12.37
C ARG A 77 2.29 -9.50 12.56
N SER A 78 3.15 -8.53 12.90
CA SER A 78 4.56 -8.82 13.12
C SER A 78 4.78 -9.70 14.35
N LYS A 79 5.66 -10.70 14.22
CA LYS A 79 6.13 -11.50 15.36
C LYS A 79 7.29 -10.84 16.10
N ILE A 80 7.90 -9.82 15.50
CA ILE A 80 9.11 -9.13 16.00
C ILE A 80 8.74 -7.79 16.63
N VAL A 81 7.78 -7.07 16.03
CA VAL A 81 7.31 -5.79 16.53
C VAL A 81 6.17 -6.03 17.50
N LYS A 82 6.36 -5.63 18.75
CA LYS A 82 5.32 -5.67 19.77
C LYS A 82 4.67 -4.29 19.88
N ILE A 83 3.36 -4.25 19.77
CA ILE A 83 2.56 -3.03 19.82
C ILE A 83 1.60 -3.12 21.00
N THR A 84 1.69 -2.17 21.91
CA THR A 84 0.78 -2.03 23.04
C THR A 84 0.04 -0.72 22.96
N LYS A 85 -1.28 -0.78 22.96
CA LYS A 85 -2.14 0.40 22.91
C LYS A 85 -2.41 0.90 24.34
N SER A 86 -2.23 2.18 24.54
CA SER A 86 -2.68 2.94 25.71
C SER A 86 -3.76 3.94 25.30
N ASP A 87 -4.29 4.75 26.23
CA ASP A 87 -5.45 5.61 25.97
C ASP A 87 -5.26 6.58 24.79
N ASN A 88 -4.08 7.19 24.67
CA ASN A 88 -3.80 8.21 23.66
C ASN A 88 -2.51 7.97 22.87
N HIS A 89 -1.84 6.82 23.05
CA HIS A 89 -0.59 6.51 22.36
C HIS A 89 -0.40 5.01 22.12
N LEU A 90 0.51 4.68 21.22
CA LEU A 90 1.04 3.34 21.01
C LEU A 90 2.48 3.25 21.52
N GLU A 91 2.75 2.26 22.37
CA GLU A 91 4.11 1.82 22.66
C GLU A 91 4.51 0.73 21.67
N VAL A 92 5.65 0.91 21.03
CA VAL A 92 6.16 -0.01 20.01
C VAL A 92 7.56 -0.46 20.38
N GLN A 93 7.74 -1.76 20.54
CA GLN A 93 9.05 -2.36 20.76
C GLN A 93 9.46 -3.16 19.52
N SER A 94 10.63 -2.82 18.96
CA SER A 94 11.24 -3.53 17.85
C SER A 94 12.69 -3.83 18.17
N CYS A 95 13.02 -5.11 18.35
CA CYS A 95 14.35 -5.54 18.82
C CYS A 95 14.74 -4.81 20.12
N ASN A 96 15.82 -4.04 20.10
CA ASN A 96 16.33 -3.26 21.26
C ASN A 96 15.84 -1.81 21.29
N LYS A 97 14.87 -1.44 20.43
CA LYS A 97 14.35 -0.07 20.31
C LYS A 97 12.94 0.01 20.87
N LYS A 98 12.64 1.13 21.52
CA LYS A 98 11.31 1.49 21.99
C LYS A 98 10.91 2.82 21.40
N TYR A 99 9.66 2.89 20.90
CA TYR A 99 9.03 4.09 20.39
C TYR A 99 7.71 4.31 21.12
N VAL A 100 7.30 5.56 21.21
CA VAL A 100 5.97 5.97 21.67
C VAL A 100 5.41 6.95 20.65
N PHE A 101 4.27 6.63 20.09
CA PHE A 101 3.63 7.45 19.04
C PHE A 101 2.22 7.84 19.47
N PRO A 102 1.75 9.08 19.16
CA PRO A 102 0.34 9.40 19.26
C PRO A 102 -0.50 8.43 18.43
N LEU A 103 -1.71 8.09 18.91
CA LEU A 103 -2.60 7.18 18.17
C LEU A 103 -3.00 7.73 16.79
N GLU A 104 -3.18 9.04 16.70
CA GLU A 104 -3.59 9.72 15.48
C GLU A 104 -2.53 9.76 14.39
N ASP A 105 -1.25 9.54 14.76
CA ASP A 105 -0.13 9.53 13.80
C ASP A 105 0.14 8.14 13.19
N VAL A 106 -0.58 7.10 13.63
CA VAL A 106 -0.25 5.72 13.29
C VAL A 106 -1.35 5.01 12.52
N VAL A 107 -0.97 4.32 11.45
CA VAL A 107 -1.80 3.31 10.78
C VAL A 107 -1.23 1.92 11.03
N LEU A 108 -2.08 1.03 11.57
CA LEU A 108 -1.78 -0.39 11.71
C LEU A 108 -2.18 -1.12 10.43
N LEU A 109 -1.20 -1.57 9.66
CA LEU A 109 -1.42 -2.34 8.45
C LEU A 109 -1.50 -3.84 8.76
N ASP A 110 -2.41 -4.54 8.13
CA ASP A 110 -2.60 -5.99 8.27
C ASP A 110 -1.52 -6.79 7.52
N VAL A 111 -0.26 -6.55 7.87
CA VAL A 111 0.93 -7.16 7.28
C VAL A 111 1.89 -7.66 8.36
N THR A 112 2.83 -8.51 7.98
CA THR A 112 3.90 -8.99 8.89
C THR A 112 5.08 -8.05 8.99
N THR A 113 5.32 -7.28 7.92
CA THR A 113 6.33 -6.22 7.81
C THR A 113 5.84 -5.15 6.83
N THR A 114 6.35 -3.93 6.95
CA THR A 114 5.97 -2.79 6.10
C THR A 114 6.90 -2.62 4.89
N THR A 115 7.38 -3.73 4.31
CA THR A 115 8.13 -3.70 3.05
C THR A 115 7.20 -3.40 1.87
N ALA A 116 7.74 -2.88 0.78
CA ALA A 116 6.98 -2.58 -0.43
C ALA A 116 6.25 -3.81 -0.98
N GLU A 117 6.84 -5.01 -0.82
CA GLU A 117 6.25 -6.28 -1.24
C GLU A 117 4.97 -6.63 -0.45
N GLU A 118 5.02 -6.58 0.88
CA GLU A 118 3.85 -6.86 1.73
C GLU A 118 2.79 -5.77 1.59
N MET A 119 3.20 -4.52 1.44
CA MET A 119 2.27 -3.41 1.24
C MET A 119 1.59 -3.47 -0.13
N SER A 120 2.31 -3.76 -1.22
CA SER A 120 1.71 -3.92 -2.56
C SER A 120 0.69 -5.06 -2.58
N LYS A 121 0.97 -6.17 -1.88
CA LYS A 121 0.03 -7.28 -1.69
C LYS A 121 -1.22 -6.85 -0.92
N LEU A 122 -1.05 -6.16 0.21
CA LEU A 122 -2.19 -5.63 0.98
C LEU A 122 -3.06 -4.71 0.14
N MET A 123 -2.44 -3.82 -0.65
CA MET A 123 -3.14 -2.88 -1.52
C MET A 123 -3.97 -3.60 -2.59
N VAL A 124 -3.41 -4.62 -3.24
CA VAL A 124 -4.15 -5.45 -4.22
C VAL A 124 -5.36 -6.12 -3.58
N GLU A 125 -5.16 -6.73 -2.39
CA GLU A 125 -6.25 -7.43 -1.70
C GLU A 125 -7.38 -6.48 -1.27
N ARG A 126 -7.05 -5.26 -0.83
CA ARG A 126 -8.04 -4.22 -0.52
C ARG A 126 -8.76 -3.75 -1.78
N LEU A 127 -8.03 -3.37 -2.83
CA LEU A 127 -8.63 -2.89 -4.08
C LEU A 127 -9.55 -3.91 -4.72
N ALA A 128 -9.15 -5.20 -4.74
CA ALA A 128 -9.98 -6.27 -5.29
C ALA A 128 -11.30 -6.49 -4.53
N LYS A 129 -11.37 -6.08 -3.25
CA LYS A 129 -12.61 -6.11 -2.45
C LYS A 129 -13.44 -4.85 -2.62
N ASP A 130 -12.77 -3.69 -2.74
CA ASP A 130 -13.42 -2.37 -2.68
C ASP A 130 -13.86 -1.85 -4.05
N ILE A 131 -13.37 -2.47 -5.11
CA ILE A 131 -13.74 -2.15 -6.49
C ILE A 131 -14.67 -3.24 -7.02
N ASP A 132 -15.79 -2.83 -7.57
CA ASP A 132 -16.63 -3.73 -8.36
C ASP A 132 -15.97 -3.94 -9.73
N LEU A 133 -15.09 -4.95 -9.79
CA LEU A 133 -14.34 -5.28 -10.98
C LEU A 133 -15.26 -5.98 -11.98
N PRO A 134 -15.35 -5.51 -13.23
CA PRO A 134 -16.20 -6.15 -14.23
C PRO A 134 -15.63 -7.51 -14.66
N LYS A 135 -16.51 -8.41 -15.12
CA LYS A 135 -16.18 -9.82 -15.44
C LYS A 135 -15.12 -9.98 -16.55
N ASN A 136 -14.91 -8.95 -17.38
CA ASN A 136 -13.89 -8.92 -18.41
C ASN A 136 -12.49 -8.67 -17.88
N VAL A 137 -12.32 -8.30 -16.59
CA VAL A 137 -11.01 -8.16 -15.93
C VAL A 137 -10.56 -9.50 -15.37
N ARG A 138 -9.33 -9.91 -15.69
CA ARG A 138 -8.75 -11.21 -15.30
C ARG A 138 -7.77 -11.09 -14.14
N SER A 139 -7.06 -9.96 -14.05
CA SER A 139 -6.11 -9.74 -12.97
C SER A 139 -5.96 -8.26 -12.62
N ILE A 140 -5.56 -8.03 -11.38
CA ILE A 140 -5.22 -6.72 -10.83
C ILE A 140 -3.82 -6.78 -10.23
N SER A 141 -3.00 -5.77 -10.52
CA SER A 141 -1.64 -5.66 -9.98
C SER A 141 -1.41 -4.28 -9.41
N VAL A 142 -0.76 -4.21 -8.25
CA VAL A 142 -0.27 -2.96 -7.68
C VAL A 142 1.24 -2.99 -7.61
N GLY A 143 1.87 -1.94 -8.10
CA GLY A 143 3.28 -1.64 -7.93
C GLY A 143 3.45 -0.53 -6.90
N LEU A 144 4.37 -0.71 -5.97
CA LEU A 144 4.72 0.28 -4.97
C LEU A 144 6.20 0.62 -5.06
N ASP A 145 6.50 1.88 -5.37
CA ASP A 145 7.86 2.40 -5.39
C ASP A 145 8.15 3.05 -4.03
N GLU A 146 9.24 2.68 -3.36
CA GLU A 146 9.80 3.44 -2.22
C GLU A 146 10.67 4.59 -2.72
N GLU A 147 11.37 4.35 -3.84
CA GLU A 147 12.15 5.34 -4.58
C GLU A 147 11.94 5.17 -6.08
N ARG A 148 12.30 6.20 -6.85
CA ARG A 148 12.19 6.14 -8.31
C ARG A 148 13.04 5.00 -8.88
N GLY A 149 12.40 4.15 -9.67
CA GLY A 149 13.07 3.04 -10.37
C GLY A 149 13.16 1.75 -9.56
N GLN A 150 12.54 1.68 -8.40
CA GLN A 150 12.48 0.48 -7.56
C GLN A 150 11.03 0.17 -7.22
N THR A 151 10.42 -0.79 -7.90
CA THR A 151 9.00 -1.11 -7.74
C THR A 151 8.83 -2.56 -7.30
N ALA A 152 8.12 -2.78 -6.20
CA ALA A 152 7.61 -4.10 -5.84
C ALA A 152 6.21 -4.28 -6.43
N TRP A 153 6.03 -5.29 -7.27
CA TRP A 153 4.74 -5.61 -7.88
C TRP A 153 4.11 -6.84 -7.25
N TYR A 154 2.83 -6.77 -6.94
CA TYR A 154 2.03 -7.93 -6.59
C TYR A 154 0.82 -8.02 -7.51
N THR A 155 0.50 -9.23 -7.98
CA THR A 155 -0.61 -9.52 -8.89
C THR A 155 -1.56 -10.51 -8.27
N LYS A 156 -2.85 -10.22 -8.35
CA LYS A 156 -3.95 -11.13 -8.01
C LYS A 156 -4.71 -11.49 -9.28
N VAL A 157 -4.84 -12.78 -9.54
CA VAL A 157 -5.76 -13.34 -10.54
C VAL A 157 -7.16 -13.39 -9.93
N LEU A 158 -8.18 -13.03 -10.71
CA LEU A 158 -9.58 -12.88 -10.30
C LEU A 158 -10.42 -14.06 -10.73
#